data_2e84ec52b3776835460e77a238eecf42
#
_entry.id   2e84ec52b3776835460e77a238eecf42
#
_cell.length_a   1.000
_cell.length_b   1.000
_cell.length_c   1.000
_cell.angle_alpha   90.00
_cell.angle_beta   90.00
_cell.angle_gamma   90.00
#
_symmetry.space_group_name_H-M   'P 1'
#
loop_
_entity.id
_entity.type
_entity.pdbx_description
1 polymer ?
#
loop_
_entity_poly.entity_id
_entity_poly.type
_entity_poly.pdbx_seq_one_letter_code
_entity_poly.pdbx_strand_id
1 'polypeptide(L)'
;MAQFASLIALNAPLNAVADWDEAARGADGVLAGVTFGIKANIAVEGLPWHAGIGSLAGRIAAQDAATVAALRQAGAAVIATLHMEEAALGAKTDNPHFGPVHNPHRISYTPGGSSGGSGAAVAAGIVDAALGTDTMGSVRIPASHCGVYGFKPATVRVSQDGLEPADLSLDAIGVLARDLATLQRAARVISDFGEGAIEGRGVTLEGHGVEVDAEVAAVFARACAALPAAPATARLSHLQSRTRWAGFISVSKAMAAHLAGVSVSDHLAKLLTYGPRRKAGDWAEDQAILAATAAQVRALVADQGFMILPTVPNLPFAHTAPEPAGQADFTCLANIAGLPALSIPAGWSADGLPVGVQIIAAEGAEAGLFALAAKLDHTLGAYRPPHSGDA
;
A
#
# COMPACT_ATOMS: atom_id res chain seq x y z
N MET A 1 -10.53 28.16 7.88
CA MET A 1 -11.91 27.65 8.10
C MET A 1 -12.59 27.26 6.78
N ALA A 2 -12.73 28.13 5.75
CA ALA A 2 -13.40 27.76 4.50
C ALA A 2 -12.77 26.54 3.77
N GLN A 3 -11.44 26.42 3.75
CA GLN A 3 -10.73 25.31 3.13
C GLN A 3 -11.05 23.96 3.80
N PHE A 4 -11.03 23.88 5.14
CA PHE A 4 -11.37 22.63 5.85
C PHE A 4 -12.83 22.24 5.67
N ALA A 5 -13.77 23.19 5.61
CA ALA A 5 -15.16 22.90 5.32
C ALA A 5 -15.34 22.18 3.95
N SER A 6 -14.59 22.59 2.93
CA SER A 6 -14.61 21.92 1.63
C SER A 6 -14.00 20.51 1.69
N LEU A 7 -12.91 20.32 2.44
CA LEU A 7 -12.29 18.99 2.61
C LEU A 7 -13.20 18.04 3.40
N ILE A 8 -13.88 18.54 4.44
CA ILE A 8 -14.86 17.77 5.20
C ILE A 8 -16.03 17.34 4.31
N ALA A 9 -16.51 18.23 3.43
CA ALA A 9 -17.57 17.91 2.47
C ALA A 9 -17.13 16.83 1.47
N LEU A 10 -15.90 16.90 0.96
CA LEU A 10 -15.33 15.85 0.10
C LEU A 10 -15.19 14.49 0.82
N ASN A 11 -14.87 14.51 2.11
CA ASN A 11 -14.74 13.30 2.90
C ASN A 11 -16.08 12.64 3.25
N ALA A 12 -17.17 13.39 3.34
CA ALA A 12 -18.45 12.91 3.84
C ALA A 12 -18.95 11.62 3.15
N PRO A 13 -18.92 11.48 1.81
CA PRO A 13 -19.34 10.26 1.13
C PRO A 13 -18.27 9.15 1.19
N LEU A 14 -17.02 9.46 1.53
CA LEU A 14 -15.87 8.55 1.43
C LEU A 14 -15.53 7.87 2.76
N ASN A 15 -15.74 8.54 3.88
CA ASN A 15 -15.27 8.09 5.19
C ASN A 15 -13.75 7.78 5.23
N ALA A 16 -12.95 8.57 4.53
CA ALA A 16 -11.51 8.33 4.43
C ALA A 16 -10.72 8.87 5.62
N VAL A 17 -11.18 9.97 6.22
CA VAL A 17 -10.51 10.67 7.33
C VAL A 17 -11.07 10.23 8.66
N ALA A 18 -10.17 9.86 9.57
CA ALA A 18 -10.50 9.48 10.94
C ALA A 18 -10.55 10.69 11.87
N ASP A 19 -9.57 11.59 11.74
CA ASP A 19 -9.47 12.81 12.54
C ASP A 19 -8.76 13.93 11.80
N TRP A 20 -9.07 15.18 12.13
CA TRP A 20 -8.52 16.37 11.49
C TRP A 20 -7.62 17.15 12.45
N ASP A 21 -6.48 17.63 11.95
CA ASP A 21 -5.70 18.70 12.60
C ASP A 21 -5.92 20.02 11.85
N GLU A 22 -6.96 20.75 12.21
CA GLU A 22 -7.28 22.04 11.61
C GLU A 22 -6.22 23.13 11.94
N ALA A 23 -5.40 22.90 12.97
CA ALA A 23 -4.32 23.78 13.36
C ALA A 23 -3.01 23.50 12.61
N ALA A 24 -2.92 22.36 11.89
CA ALA A 24 -1.72 22.00 11.16
C ALA A 24 -1.29 23.07 10.16
N ARG A 25 0.00 23.34 10.12
CA ARG A 25 0.63 24.27 9.18
C ARG A 25 1.89 23.62 8.62
N GLY A 26 2.15 23.87 7.36
CA GLY A 26 3.44 23.57 6.75
C GLY A 26 4.48 24.64 7.08
N ALA A 27 5.73 24.32 6.81
CA ALA A 27 6.88 25.21 6.92
C ALA A 27 7.66 25.26 5.59
N ASP A 28 8.73 26.02 5.55
CA ASP A 28 9.67 25.99 4.42
C ASP A 28 10.39 24.64 4.37
N GLY A 29 10.62 24.14 3.16
CA GLY A 29 11.30 22.87 2.96
C GLY A 29 10.97 22.22 1.61
N VAL A 30 11.52 21.03 1.38
CA VAL A 30 11.32 20.29 0.13
C VAL A 30 9.88 19.79 -0.07
N LEU A 31 9.08 19.78 1.01
CA LEU A 31 7.65 19.47 1.01
C LEU A 31 6.77 20.68 1.36
N ALA A 32 7.32 21.92 1.28
CA ALA A 32 6.52 23.13 1.50
C ALA A 32 5.29 23.14 0.58
N GLY A 33 4.12 23.46 1.15
CA GLY A 33 2.85 23.51 0.45
C GLY A 33 2.20 22.13 0.18
N VAL A 34 2.80 21.02 0.61
CA VAL A 34 2.23 19.68 0.47
C VAL A 34 1.46 19.30 1.74
N THR A 35 0.20 18.90 1.58
CA THR A 35 -0.64 18.39 2.66
C THR A 35 -0.56 16.87 2.76
N PHE A 36 -0.49 16.34 3.99
CA PHE A 36 -0.43 14.91 4.27
C PHE A 36 -1.58 14.42 5.14
N GLY A 37 -2.08 13.24 4.80
CA GLY A 37 -2.86 12.39 5.70
C GLY A 37 -2.03 11.19 6.15
N ILE A 38 -2.22 10.75 7.38
CA ILE A 38 -1.44 9.68 8.00
C ILE A 38 -2.35 8.54 8.41
N LYS A 39 -2.09 7.32 7.92
CA LYS A 39 -2.84 6.12 8.32
C LYS A 39 -2.83 5.96 9.85
N ALA A 40 -3.97 5.65 10.44
CA ALA A 40 -4.17 5.68 11.89
C ALA A 40 -3.41 4.61 12.70
N ASN A 41 -2.52 3.83 12.07
CA ASN A 41 -1.54 3.00 12.76
C ASN A 41 -0.12 3.61 12.80
N ILE A 42 0.05 4.83 12.29
CA ILE A 42 1.30 5.61 12.37
C ILE A 42 1.02 6.77 13.32
N ALA A 43 1.85 6.93 14.35
CA ALA A 43 1.64 7.92 15.38
C ALA A 43 1.78 9.35 14.85
N VAL A 44 0.79 10.19 15.16
CA VAL A 44 0.80 11.66 14.95
C VAL A 44 0.55 12.32 16.30
N GLU A 45 1.48 13.10 16.81
CA GLU A 45 1.38 13.75 18.12
C GLU A 45 0.05 14.49 18.29
N GLY A 46 -0.64 14.20 19.40
CA GLY A 46 -1.92 14.81 19.75
C GLY A 46 -3.14 14.27 19.05
N LEU A 47 -2.99 13.35 18.08
CA LEU A 47 -4.13 12.74 17.36
C LEU A 47 -4.36 11.27 17.74
N PRO A 48 -5.57 10.73 17.48
CA PRO A 48 -5.87 9.32 17.72
C PRO A 48 -4.94 8.38 16.94
N TRP A 49 -4.39 7.40 17.68
CA TRP A 49 -3.49 6.36 17.16
C TRP A 49 -4.06 4.98 17.51
N HIS A 50 -5.13 4.59 16.83
CA HIS A 50 -5.95 3.43 17.20
C HIS A 50 -5.76 2.22 16.30
N ALA A 51 -4.97 2.31 15.23
CA ALA A 51 -4.74 1.22 14.27
C ALA A 51 -6.02 0.54 13.74
N GLY A 52 -7.13 1.27 13.65
CA GLY A 52 -8.42 0.73 13.25
C GLY A 52 -9.09 -0.17 14.30
N ILE A 53 -8.54 -0.29 15.51
CA ILE A 53 -9.03 -1.14 16.59
C ILE A 53 -9.96 -0.34 17.50
N GLY A 54 -11.23 -0.79 17.63
CA GLY A 54 -12.26 -0.05 18.39
C GLY A 54 -11.90 0.15 19.86
N SER A 55 -11.30 -0.83 20.54
CA SER A 55 -10.88 -0.71 21.94
C SER A 55 -9.75 0.30 22.15
N LEU A 56 -9.04 0.69 21.10
CA LEU A 56 -7.98 1.70 21.13
C LEU A 56 -8.42 3.08 20.60
N ALA A 57 -9.71 3.28 20.33
CA ALA A 57 -10.24 4.54 19.75
C ALA A 57 -9.84 5.80 20.53
N GLY A 58 -9.71 5.70 21.86
CA GLY A 58 -9.30 6.82 22.73
C GLY A 58 -7.79 6.95 22.94
N ARG A 59 -6.94 6.12 22.30
CA ARG A 59 -5.50 6.19 22.44
C ARG A 59 -4.94 7.35 21.61
N ILE A 60 -4.36 8.33 22.27
CA ILE A 60 -3.72 9.50 21.65
C ILE A 60 -2.22 9.29 21.60
N ALA A 61 -1.58 9.61 20.47
CA ALA A 61 -0.14 9.55 20.32
C ALA A 61 0.54 10.68 21.13
N ALA A 62 1.56 10.31 21.92
CA ALA A 62 2.32 11.27 22.73
C ALA A 62 3.45 11.97 21.94
N GLN A 63 3.79 11.45 20.78
CA GLN A 63 4.83 11.98 19.88
C GLN A 63 4.59 11.52 18.45
N ASP A 64 5.16 12.22 17.49
CA ASP A 64 5.16 11.82 16.09
C ASP A 64 5.98 10.53 15.88
N ALA A 65 5.53 9.66 14.98
CA ALA A 65 6.39 8.63 14.39
C ALA A 65 7.59 9.26 13.68
N ALA A 66 8.71 8.55 13.60
CA ALA A 66 9.93 9.08 12.95
C ALA A 66 9.68 9.60 11.52
N THR A 67 8.86 8.89 10.74
CA THR A 67 8.48 9.29 9.39
C THR A 67 7.60 10.54 9.36
N VAL A 68 6.71 10.73 10.34
CA VAL A 68 5.86 11.94 10.49
C VAL A 68 6.70 13.13 10.88
N ALA A 69 7.60 12.96 11.84
CA ALA A 69 8.54 14.00 12.25
C ALA A 69 9.42 14.47 11.07
N ALA A 70 9.91 13.52 10.24
CA ALA A 70 10.68 13.83 9.04
C ALA A 70 9.86 14.63 8.01
N LEU A 71 8.58 14.28 7.79
CA LEU A 71 7.69 15.05 6.90
C LEU A 71 7.50 16.48 7.39
N ARG A 72 7.22 16.67 8.69
CA ARG A 72 7.06 18.03 9.28
C ARG A 72 8.34 18.84 9.17
N GLN A 73 9.51 18.25 9.45
CA GLN A 73 10.82 18.87 9.28
C GLN A 73 11.11 19.28 7.83
N ALA A 74 10.60 18.50 6.88
CA ALA A 74 10.70 18.81 5.45
C ALA A 74 9.68 19.86 4.95
N GLY A 75 8.85 20.41 5.84
CA GLY A 75 7.91 21.48 5.54
C GLY A 75 6.47 21.03 5.23
N ALA A 76 6.15 19.75 5.30
CA ALA A 76 4.80 19.24 5.05
C ALA A 76 3.79 19.66 6.12
N ALA A 77 2.54 19.90 5.72
CA ALA A 77 1.40 20.05 6.61
C ALA A 77 0.69 18.72 6.84
N VAL A 78 0.82 18.11 8.01
CA VAL A 78 0.08 16.89 8.39
C VAL A 78 -1.27 17.31 8.95
N ILE A 79 -2.34 17.14 8.14
CA ILE A 79 -3.66 17.73 8.41
C ILE A 79 -4.71 16.73 8.88
N ALA A 80 -4.44 15.42 8.81
CA ALA A 80 -5.42 14.40 9.17
C ALA A 80 -4.79 13.06 9.51
N THR A 81 -5.50 12.25 10.32
CA THR A 81 -5.33 10.80 10.35
C THR A 81 -6.39 10.12 9.47
N LEU A 82 -6.09 8.94 8.95
CA LEU A 82 -6.89 8.28 7.90
C LEU A 82 -7.37 6.90 8.36
N HIS A 83 -8.62 6.59 8.04
CA HIS A 83 -9.22 5.29 8.31
C HIS A 83 -8.49 4.15 7.59
N MET A 84 -8.59 2.97 8.18
CA MET A 84 -7.87 1.78 7.75
C MET A 84 -8.62 0.50 8.14
N GLU A 85 -8.19 -0.62 7.59
CA GLU A 85 -8.61 -1.94 8.05
C GLU A 85 -8.21 -2.16 9.51
N GLU A 86 -9.00 -2.92 10.27
CA GLU A 86 -8.70 -3.24 11.67
C GLU A 86 -7.32 -3.91 11.79
N ALA A 87 -6.44 -3.34 12.61
CA ALA A 87 -5.06 -3.77 12.82
C ALA A 87 -4.25 -3.98 11.53
N ALA A 88 -4.58 -3.32 10.44
CA ALA A 88 -3.97 -3.48 9.12
C ALA A 88 -4.08 -4.90 8.50
N LEU A 89 -4.94 -5.78 9.00
CA LEU A 89 -5.11 -7.15 8.50
C LEU A 89 -6.39 -7.30 7.66
N GLY A 90 -6.25 -7.06 6.36
CA GLY A 90 -7.29 -7.13 5.33
C GLY A 90 -6.96 -6.19 4.18
N ALA A 91 -7.69 -6.31 3.06
CA ALA A 91 -7.44 -5.53 1.86
C ALA A 91 -8.70 -4.87 1.27
N LYS A 92 -9.73 -4.67 2.09
CA LYS A 92 -11.02 -4.11 1.70
C LYS A 92 -11.30 -2.74 2.32
N THR A 93 -10.76 -2.47 3.49
CA THR A 93 -11.03 -1.31 4.34
C THR A 93 -12.52 -1.17 4.66
N ASP A 94 -13.07 -2.26 5.22
CA ASP A 94 -14.44 -2.38 5.73
C ASP A 94 -14.37 -2.58 7.25
N ASN A 95 -14.02 -1.50 7.96
CA ASN A 95 -13.71 -1.57 9.38
C ASN A 95 -14.99 -1.73 10.22
N PRO A 96 -15.11 -2.75 11.10
CA PRO A 96 -16.31 -3.01 11.88
C PRO A 96 -16.61 -1.96 12.97
N HIS A 97 -15.62 -1.12 13.31
CA HIS A 97 -15.74 -0.12 14.38
C HIS A 97 -15.95 1.30 13.84
N PHE A 98 -15.37 1.60 12.67
CA PHE A 98 -15.34 2.94 12.08
C PHE A 98 -16.07 3.02 10.73
N GLY A 99 -16.62 1.91 10.26
CA GLY A 99 -17.34 1.81 9.00
C GLY A 99 -16.42 1.66 7.77
N PRO A 100 -17.03 1.38 6.60
CA PRO A 100 -16.30 1.21 5.35
C PRO A 100 -15.76 2.55 4.84
N VAL A 101 -14.59 2.48 4.19
CA VAL A 101 -14.07 3.58 3.35
C VAL A 101 -14.48 3.32 1.91
N HIS A 102 -15.01 4.32 1.24
CA HIS A 102 -15.51 4.20 -0.13
C HIS A 102 -14.50 4.67 -1.17
N ASN A 103 -14.53 4.01 -2.33
CA ASN A 103 -13.68 4.36 -3.46
C ASN A 103 -14.18 5.65 -4.14
N PRO A 104 -13.31 6.68 -4.33
CA PRO A 104 -13.73 7.93 -4.96
C PRO A 104 -14.18 7.80 -6.42
N HIS A 105 -13.77 6.73 -7.13
CA HIS A 105 -14.22 6.47 -8.50
C HIS A 105 -15.59 5.77 -8.56
N ARG A 106 -16.00 5.11 -7.47
CA ARG A 106 -17.31 4.48 -7.33
C ARG A 106 -17.68 4.27 -5.87
N ILE A 107 -18.56 5.11 -5.36
CA ILE A 107 -19.09 4.98 -4.00
C ILE A 107 -19.69 3.57 -3.80
N SER A 108 -19.61 3.02 -2.59
CA SER A 108 -19.93 1.64 -2.20
C SER A 108 -18.97 0.55 -2.68
N TYR A 109 -17.90 0.92 -3.40
CA TYR A 109 -16.81 0.02 -3.76
C TYR A 109 -15.61 0.20 -2.81
N THR A 110 -14.80 -0.86 -2.68
CA THR A 110 -13.59 -0.85 -1.88
C THR A 110 -12.54 0.08 -2.49
N PRO A 111 -11.85 0.88 -1.68
CA PRO A 111 -10.65 1.60 -2.11
C PRO A 111 -9.40 0.72 -2.06
N GLY A 112 -9.56 -0.59 -1.77
CA GLY A 112 -8.45 -1.45 -1.39
C GLY A 112 -8.09 -1.30 0.09
N GLY A 113 -7.08 -2.02 0.53
CA GLY A 113 -6.66 -2.02 1.93
C GLY A 113 -5.24 -2.58 2.13
N SER A 114 -4.78 -2.48 3.35
CA SER A 114 -5.39 -1.95 4.56
C SER A 114 -5.33 -0.41 4.69
N SER A 115 -4.61 0.32 3.78
CA SER A 115 -4.51 1.79 3.78
C SER A 115 -5.56 2.43 2.86
N GLY A 116 -6.83 1.97 2.92
CA GLY A 116 -7.89 2.45 2.02
C GLY A 116 -8.21 3.93 2.20
N GLY A 117 -8.21 4.44 3.44
CA GLY A 117 -8.36 5.86 3.71
C GLY A 117 -7.25 6.70 3.05
N SER A 118 -6.01 6.19 3.04
CA SER A 118 -4.89 6.87 2.38
C SER A 118 -5.09 6.93 0.87
N GLY A 119 -5.49 5.81 0.24
CA GLY A 119 -5.80 5.78 -1.20
C GLY A 119 -6.96 6.70 -1.57
N ALA A 120 -8.06 6.61 -0.83
CA ALA A 120 -9.27 7.40 -1.08
C ALA A 120 -9.03 8.91 -0.87
N ALA A 121 -8.38 9.31 0.23
CA ALA A 121 -8.11 10.71 0.54
C ALA A 121 -7.20 11.37 -0.51
N VAL A 122 -6.16 10.65 -0.98
CA VAL A 122 -5.28 11.12 -2.06
C VAL A 122 -6.04 11.22 -3.38
N ALA A 123 -6.76 10.19 -3.79
CA ALA A 123 -7.50 10.19 -5.05
C ALA A 123 -8.54 11.31 -5.11
N ALA A 124 -9.30 11.52 -4.02
CA ALA A 124 -10.32 12.57 -3.92
C ALA A 124 -9.74 14.00 -3.81
N GLY A 125 -8.44 14.15 -3.63
CA GLY A 125 -7.84 15.48 -3.42
C GLY A 125 -8.05 16.08 -2.04
N ILE A 126 -8.38 15.27 -1.04
CA ILE A 126 -8.47 15.68 0.35
C ILE A 126 -7.07 16.03 0.88
N VAL A 127 -6.06 15.29 0.49
CA VAL A 127 -4.66 15.53 0.75
C VAL A 127 -3.84 15.35 -0.53
N ASP A 128 -2.66 15.98 -0.60
CA ASP A 128 -1.76 15.83 -1.75
C ASP A 128 -1.04 14.48 -1.74
N ALA A 129 -0.67 14.04 -0.55
CA ALA A 129 -0.04 12.74 -0.33
C ALA A 129 -0.48 12.13 1.02
N ALA A 130 -0.25 10.85 1.20
CA ALA A 130 -0.56 10.16 2.44
C ALA A 130 0.53 9.14 2.81
N LEU A 131 0.75 8.93 4.12
CA LEU A 131 1.44 7.73 4.58
C LEU A 131 0.45 6.59 4.74
N GLY A 132 0.90 5.42 4.34
CA GLY A 132 0.26 4.14 4.59
C GLY A 132 1.28 3.13 5.10
N THR A 133 0.83 1.91 5.40
CA THR A 133 1.71 0.78 5.76
C THR A 133 1.51 -0.36 4.79
N ASP A 134 2.57 -1.06 4.46
CA ASP A 134 2.57 -2.13 3.46
C ASP A 134 3.27 -3.36 4.04
N THR A 135 2.48 -4.34 4.47
CA THR A 135 2.92 -5.62 5.03
C THR A 135 2.93 -6.71 3.95
N MET A 136 1.92 -6.70 3.08
CA MET A 136 1.77 -7.62 1.95
C MET A 136 1.17 -6.93 0.71
N GLY A 137 1.19 -5.58 0.66
CA GLY A 137 0.62 -4.80 -0.44
C GLY A 137 -0.21 -3.60 -0.03
N SER A 138 -0.33 -3.33 1.27
CA SER A 138 -1.36 -2.40 1.80
C SER A 138 -1.14 -0.90 1.52
N VAL A 139 -0.10 -0.50 0.80
CA VAL A 139 0.06 0.81 0.13
C VAL A 139 -0.29 0.68 -1.35
N ARG A 140 0.21 -0.37 -2.00
CA ARG A 140 0.12 -0.58 -3.45
C ARG A 140 -1.28 -1.04 -3.89
N ILE A 141 -1.97 -1.87 -3.10
CA ILE A 141 -3.35 -2.29 -3.36
C ILE A 141 -4.28 -1.09 -3.39
N PRO A 142 -4.32 -0.21 -2.35
CA PRO A 142 -5.14 1.01 -2.43
C PRO A 142 -4.70 1.97 -3.54
N ALA A 143 -3.40 2.07 -3.83
CA ALA A 143 -2.94 2.89 -4.96
C ALA A 143 -3.53 2.39 -6.29
N SER A 144 -3.53 1.07 -6.52
CA SER A 144 -4.15 0.47 -7.71
C SER A 144 -5.67 0.69 -7.77
N HIS A 145 -6.38 0.41 -6.67
CA HIS A 145 -7.83 0.49 -6.61
C HIS A 145 -8.37 1.94 -6.63
N CYS A 146 -7.57 2.91 -6.21
CA CYS A 146 -7.91 4.34 -6.25
C CYS A 146 -7.28 5.09 -7.43
N GLY A 147 -6.53 4.42 -8.31
CA GLY A 147 -5.93 5.02 -9.49
C GLY A 147 -4.87 6.07 -9.18
N VAL A 148 -4.13 5.92 -8.09
CA VAL A 148 -3.04 6.81 -7.66
C VAL A 148 -1.70 6.09 -7.62
N TYR A 149 -0.62 6.79 -7.33
CA TYR A 149 0.71 6.22 -7.22
C TYR A 149 0.98 5.77 -5.77
N GLY A 150 1.61 4.60 -5.59
CA GLY A 150 1.92 4.06 -4.27
C GLY A 150 3.31 3.46 -4.21
N PHE A 151 4.16 3.99 -3.35
CA PHE A 151 5.54 3.54 -3.15
C PHE A 151 5.73 2.86 -1.81
N LYS A 152 6.28 1.64 -1.83
CA LYS A 152 6.77 0.89 -0.68
C LYS A 152 8.30 0.91 -0.72
N PRO A 153 8.99 1.55 0.24
CA PRO A 153 10.46 1.47 0.35
C PRO A 153 10.93 0.03 0.63
N ALA A 154 12.23 -0.24 0.47
CA ALA A 154 12.82 -1.43 1.04
C ALA A 154 12.59 -1.43 2.56
N THR A 155 12.24 -2.60 3.13
CA THR A 155 11.83 -2.71 4.55
C THR A 155 12.89 -2.16 5.52
N VAL A 156 14.17 -2.40 5.23
CA VAL A 156 15.29 -1.96 6.07
C VAL A 156 15.66 -0.47 5.89
N ARG A 157 15.07 0.24 4.92
CA ARG A 157 15.41 1.62 4.57
C ARG A 157 14.40 2.66 5.07
N VAL A 158 13.41 2.26 5.83
CA VAL A 158 12.41 3.16 6.43
C VAL A 158 12.28 2.84 7.92
N SER A 159 12.26 3.88 8.75
CA SER A 159 12.03 3.69 10.19
C SER A 159 10.61 3.19 10.45
N GLN A 160 10.48 2.30 11.42
CA GLN A 160 9.22 1.79 11.93
C GLN A 160 8.89 2.35 13.34
N ASP A 161 9.68 3.32 13.82
CA ASP A 161 9.44 3.96 15.12
C ASP A 161 8.12 4.75 15.09
N GLY A 162 7.23 4.45 16.05
CA GLY A 162 5.89 5.02 16.12
C GLY A 162 4.85 4.31 15.23
N LEU A 163 5.19 3.14 14.65
CA LEU A 163 4.26 2.26 13.97
C LEU A 163 3.56 1.30 14.94
N GLU A 164 2.25 1.17 14.86
CA GLU A 164 1.53 -0.01 15.38
C GLU A 164 1.65 -1.13 14.36
N PRO A 165 2.48 -2.18 14.60
CA PRO A 165 2.90 -3.10 13.57
C PRO A 165 1.90 -4.23 13.32
N ALA A 166 1.97 -4.81 12.11
CA ALA A 166 1.40 -6.10 11.80
C ALA A 166 2.46 -7.22 11.90
N ASP A 167 3.58 -7.07 11.20
CA ASP A 167 4.77 -7.92 11.28
C ASP A 167 5.99 -7.09 10.88
N LEU A 168 6.81 -6.71 11.85
CA LEU A 168 7.98 -5.83 11.65
C LEU A 168 8.98 -6.35 10.60
N SER A 169 8.99 -7.67 10.34
CA SER A 169 9.86 -8.26 9.31
C SER A 169 9.36 -8.02 7.88
N LEU A 170 8.07 -7.71 7.70
CA LEU A 170 7.41 -7.50 6.42
C LEU A 170 6.93 -6.04 6.25
N ASP A 171 6.68 -5.34 7.35
CA ASP A 171 6.13 -3.99 7.34
C ASP A 171 7.07 -2.97 6.71
N ALA A 172 6.51 -2.04 5.96
CA ALA A 172 7.16 -0.81 5.54
C ALA A 172 6.15 0.35 5.58
N ILE A 173 6.53 1.50 6.13
CA ILE A 173 5.77 2.73 5.93
C ILE A 173 6.05 3.22 4.53
N GLY A 174 4.99 3.46 3.75
CA GLY A 174 5.08 3.90 2.36
C GLY A 174 4.24 5.14 2.09
N VAL A 175 4.34 5.65 0.88
CA VAL A 175 3.70 6.88 0.43
C VAL A 175 2.70 6.61 -0.68
N LEU A 176 1.56 7.30 -0.65
CA LEU A 176 0.62 7.42 -1.76
C LEU A 176 0.57 8.90 -2.19
N ALA A 177 0.50 9.18 -3.49
CA ALA A 177 0.35 10.54 -4.01
C ALA A 177 -0.37 10.54 -5.37
N ARG A 178 -0.86 11.73 -5.81
CA ARG A 178 -1.51 11.89 -7.12
C ARG A 178 -0.53 12.06 -8.28
N ASP A 179 0.75 12.28 -7.99
CA ASP A 179 1.80 12.44 -9.00
C ASP A 179 3.14 11.87 -8.51
N LEU A 180 3.97 11.45 -9.47
CA LEU A 180 5.27 10.85 -9.19
C LEU A 180 6.27 11.82 -8.56
N ALA A 181 6.16 13.12 -8.85
CA ALA A 181 7.11 14.11 -8.33
C ALA A 181 6.90 14.31 -6.81
N THR A 182 5.65 14.48 -6.38
CA THR A 182 5.29 14.54 -4.96
C THR A 182 5.61 13.23 -4.25
N LEU A 183 5.28 12.08 -4.88
CA LEU A 183 5.60 10.76 -4.34
C LEU A 183 7.11 10.60 -4.09
N GLN A 184 7.95 10.95 -5.07
CA GLN A 184 9.40 10.82 -4.97
C GLN A 184 10.00 11.77 -3.92
N ARG A 185 9.53 13.02 -3.83
CA ARG A 185 9.97 13.95 -2.78
C ARG A 185 9.68 13.40 -1.39
N ALA A 186 8.46 12.89 -1.18
CA ALA A 186 8.07 12.29 0.08
C ALA A 186 8.86 11.00 0.40
N ALA A 187 9.06 10.13 -0.59
CA ALA A 187 9.86 8.91 -0.45
C ALA A 187 11.29 9.22 0.01
N ARG A 188 11.93 10.26 -0.56
CA ARG A 188 13.26 10.71 -0.16
C ARG A 188 13.34 11.25 1.26
N VAL A 189 12.23 11.78 1.77
CA VAL A 189 12.17 12.32 3.14
C VAL A 189 12.00 11.21 4.17
N ILE A 190 11.18 10.19 3.88
CA ILE A 190 10.85 9.17 4.89
C ILE A 190 11.77 7.95 4.88
N SER A 191 12.63 7.79 3.86
CA SER A 191 13.46 6.61 3.70
C SER A 191 14.88 6.94 3.29
N ASP A 192 15.82 6.02 3.56
CA ASP A 192 17.16 6.03 2.96
C ASP A 192 17.04 5.69 1.47
N PHE A 193 16.81 6.72 0.65
CA PHE A 193 16.47 6.62 -0.77
C PHE A 193 17.73 6.37 -1.61
N GLY A 194 17.81 5.21 -2.24
CA GLY A 194 18.96 4.84 -3.07
C GLY A 194 18.96 5.51 -4.44
N GLU A 195 20.16 5.86 -4.90
CA GLU A 195 20.40 6.53 -6.20
C GLU A 195 20.79 5.56 -7.33
N GLY A 196 20.70 4.24 -7.11
CA GLY A 196 21.04 3.22 -8.08
C GLY A 196 20.17 3.28 -9.34
N ALA A 197 20.80 3.04 -10.50
CA ALA A 197 20.11 2.91 -11.77
C ALA A 197 19.48 1.50 -11.92
N ILE A 198 18.50 1.39 -12.80
CA ILE A 198 17.95 0.10 -13.26
C ILE A 198 18.44 -0.15 -14.68
N GLU A 199 19.13 -1.27 -14.87
CA GLU A 199 19.54 -1.78 -16.16
C GLU A 199 18.90 -3.15 -16.39
N GLY A 200 18.50 -3.44 -17.63
CA GLY A 200 17.86 -4.70 -17.99
C GLY A 200 16.50 -4.53 -18.64
N ARG A 201 15.95 -5.64 -19.11
CA ARG A 201 14.64 -5.66 -19.81
C ARG A 201 13.46 -5.92 -18.88
N GLY A 202 13.73 -6.29 -17.63
CA GLY A 202 12.74 -6.69 -16.66
C GLY A 202 12.30 -8.15 -16.79
N VAL A 203 11.59 -8.62 -15.77
CA VAL A 203 11.00 -9.95 -15.71
C VAL A 203 9.55 -9.89 -15.23
N THR A 204 8.69 -10.75 -15.77
CA THR A 204 7.36 -11.04 -15.26
C THR A 204 7.21 -12.51 -14.91
N LEU A 205 6.14 -12.87 -14.23
CA LEU A 205 5.91 -14.25 -13.80
C LEU A 205 4.90 -14.97 -14.67
N GLU A 206 5.17 -16.23 -14.97
CA GLU A 206 4.24 -17.17 -15.57
C GLU A 206 4.01 -18.38 -14.66
N GLY A 207 2.93 -19.14 -14.88
CA GLY A 207 2.62 -20.32 -14.07
C GLY A 207 2.39 -20.02 -12.59
N HIS A 208 2.04 -18.80 -12.25
CA HIS A 208 1.88 -18.31 -10.88
C HIS A 208 0.61 -18.83 -10.18
N GLY A 209 -0.36 -19.38 -10.92
CA GLY A 209 -1.60 -19.94 -10.37
C GLY A 209 -2.59 -18.89 -9.83
N VAL A 210 -2.38 -17.61 -10.16
CA VAL A 210 -3.30 -16.53 -9.79
C VAL A 210 -4.34 -16.37 -10.89
N GLU A 211 -5.61 -16.35 -10.52
CA GLU A 211 -6.69 -15.96 -11.42
C GLU A 211 -6.68 -14.42 -11.52
N VAL A 212 -6.54 -13.91 -12.75
CA VAL A 212 -6.45 -12.48 -13.04
C VAL A 212 -7.65 -12.07 -13.88
N ASP A 213 -8.36 -11.02 -13.46
CA ASP A 213 -9.47 -10.47 -14.25
C ASP A 213 -9.01 -10.14 -15.67
N ALA A 214 -9.83 -10.44 -16.67
CA ALA A 214 -9.48 -10.27 -18.08
C ALA A 214 -9.09 -8.82 -18.42
N GLU A 215 -9.75 -7.82 -17.82
CA GLU A 215 -9.44 -6.41 -18.04
C GLU A 215 -8.10 -6.01 -17.36
N VAL A 216 -7.81 -6.56 -16.19
CA VAL A 216 -6.49 -6.38 -15.51
C VAL A 216 -5.39 -6.99 -16.37
N ALA A 217 -5.59 -8.21 -16.88
CA ALA A 217 -4.64 -8.88 -17.77
C ALA A 217 -4.39 -8.08 -19.05
N ALA A 218 -5.44 -7.52 -19.66
CA ALA A 218 -5.33 -6.69 -20.87
C ALA A 218 -4.56 -5.38 -20.59
N VAL A 219 -4.81 -4.72 -19.45
CA VAL A 219 -4.05 -3.53 -19.04
C VAL A 219 -2.59 -3.90 -18.79
N PHE A 220 -2.31 -4.99 -18.10
CA PHE A 220 -0.96 -5.46 -17.83
C PHE A 220 -0.19 -5.77 -19.11
N ALA A 221 -0.83 -6.43 -20.07
CA ALA A 221 -0.20 -6.71 -21.38
C ALA A 221 0.19 -5.41 -22.12
N ARG A 222 -0.66 -4.38 -22.07
CA ARG A 222 -0.34 -3.06 -22.64
C ARG A 222 0.83 -2.40 -21.91
N ALA A 223 0.88 -2.50 -20.57
CA ALA A 223 2.00 -1.96 -19.79
C ALA A 223 3.32 -2.67 -20.13
N CYS A 224 3.32 -3.98 -20.28
CA CYS A 224 4.50 -4.73 -20.75
C CYS A 224 4.93 -4.33 -22.17
N ALA A 225 3.98 -4.09 -23.08
CA ALA A 225 4.26 -3.63 -24.44
C ALA A 225 4.80 -2.20 -24.50
N ALA A 226 4.54 -1.37 -23.49
CA ALA A 226 5.06 0.00 -23.36
C ALA A 226 6.51 0.06 -22.84
N LEU A 227 7.07 -1.05 -22.36
CA LEU A 227 8.47 -1.12 -21.97
C LEU A 227 9.39 -1.06 -23.19
N PRO A 228 10.65 -0.59 -23.04
CA PRO A 228 11.63 -0.55 -24.15
C PRO A 228 11.93 -1.90 -24.77
N ALA A 229 11.77 -2.98 -24.01
CA ALA A 229 11.89 -4.36 -24.46
C ALA A 229 10.87 -5.24 -23.72
N ALA A 230 10.40 -6.30 -24.36
CA ALA A 230 9.52 -7.26 -23.70
C ALA A 230 10.21 -7.89 -22.48
N PRO A 231 9.58 -7.93 -21.30
CA PRO A 231 10.16 -8.54 -20.12
C PRO A 231 10.37 -10.04 -20.34
N ALA A 232 11.42 -10.59 -19.71
CA ALA A 232 11.58 -12.03 -19.61
C ALA A 232 10.44 -12.66 -18.84
N THR A 233 10.20 -13.96 -19.00
CA THR A 233 9.27 -14.70 -18.15
C THR A 233 10.03 -15.64 -17.22
N ALA A 234 9.57 -15.76 -15.98
CA ALA A 234 10.14 -16.66 -14.98
C ALA A 234 9.03 -17.36 -14.20
N ARG A 235 9.39 -18.46 -13.53
CA ARG A 235 8.53 -19.17 -12.58
C ARG A 235 9.18 -19.19 -11.21
N LEU A 236 8.38 -18.98 -10.17
CA LEU A 236 8.81 -19.24 -8.80
C LEU A 236 8.53 -20.71 -8.45
N SER A 237 9.27 -21.24 -7.48
CA SER A 237 9.15 -22.64 -7.03
C SER A 237 7.80 -22.95 -6.39
N HIS A 238 7.12 -21.92 -5.89
CA HIS A 238 5.82 -22.05 -5.22
C HIS A 238 4.77 -21.18 -5.89
N LEU A 239 3.51 -21.62 -5.87
CA LEU A 239 2.36 -20.82 -6.31
C LEU A 239 2.18 -19.60 -5.41
N GLN A 240 1.74 -18.49 -5.97
CA GLN A 240 1.56 -17.23 -5.23
C GLN A 240 0.58 -17.37 -4.06
N SER A 241 -0.50 -18.12 -4.25
CA SER A 241 -1.47 -18.38 -3.17
C SER A 241 -0.82 -19.08 -1.96
N ARG A 242 0.13 -20.02 -2.20
CA ARG A 242 0.86 -20.71 -1.14
C ARG A 242 1.87 -19.78 -0.45
N THR A 243 2.55 -18.94 -1.23
CA THR A 243 3.48 -17.92 -0.72
C THR A 243 2.75 -16.88 0.12
N ARG A 244 1.64 -16.33 -0.39
CA ARG A 244 0.78 -15.41 0.36
C ARG A 244 0.27 -16.03 1.66
N TRP A 245 -0.15 -17.30 1.62
CA TRP A 245 -0.59 -18.02 2.82
C TRP A 245 0.52 -18.11 3.87
N ALA A 246 1.75 -18.44 3.48
CA ALA A 246 2.90 -18.48 4.40
C ALA A 246 3.16 -17.09 5.02
N GLY A 247 3.08 -16.02 4.23
CA GLY A 247 3.16 -14.64 4.73
C GLY A 247 2.04 -14.30 5.70
N PHE A 248 0.79 -14.64 5.38
CA PHE A 248 -0.36 -14.44 6.28
C PHE A 248 -0.18 -15.19 7.62
N ILE A 249 0.35 -16.42 7.62
CA ILE A 249 0.63 -17.16 8.84
C ILE A 249 1.68 -16.44 9.70
N SER A 250 2.74 -15.87 9.07
CA SER A 250 3.73 -15.05 9.80
C SER A 250 3.07 -13.83 10.44
N VAL A 251 2.30 -13.07 9.68
CA VAL A 251 1.56 -11.89 10.18
C VAL A 251 0.60 -12.28 11.31
N SER A 252 -0.22 -13.32 11.11
CA SER A 252 -1.16 -13.79 12.14
C SER A 252 -0.45 -14.16 13.44
N LYS A 253 0.74 -14.77 13.37
CA LYS A 253 1.52 -15.15 14.53
C LYS A 253 2.13 -13.94 15.25
N ALA A 254 2.72 -13.01 14.50
CA ALA A 254 3.31 -11.78 15.02
C ALA A 254 2.25 -10.91 15.71
N MET A 255 1.14 -10.66 15.03
CA MET A 255 0.03 -9.84 15.55
C MET A 255 -0.64 -10.48 16.75
N ALA A 256 -0.85 -11.81 16.78
CA ALA A 256 -1.43 -12.48 17.94
C ALA A 256 -0.58 -12.31 19.20
N ALA A 257 0.74 -12.24 19.06
CA ALA A 257 1.65 -11.95 20.18
C ALA A 257 1.61 -10.46 20.56
N HIS A 258 1.62 -9.57 19.57
CA HIS A 258 1.61 -8.12 19.77
C HIS A 258 0.30 -7.61 20.40
N LEU A 259 -0.84 -8.10 19.93
CA LEU A 259 -2.17 -7.70 20.41
C LEU A 259 -2.68 -8.56 21.58
N ALA A 260 -1.82 -9.28 22.27
CA ALA A 260 -2.21 -10.08 23.42
C ALA A 260 -2.89 -9.21 24.50
N GLY A 261 -4.15 -9.53 24.83
CA GLY A 261 -4.94 -8.77 25.80
C GLY A 261 -5.66 -7.54 25.23
N VAL A 262 -5.47 -7.21 23.95
CA VAL A 262 -6.24 -6.15 23.26
C VAL A 262 -7.57 -6.75 22.76
N SER A 263 -8.67 -6.08 23.05
CA SER A 263 -10.00 -6.47 22.53
C SER A 263 -10.11 -6.06 21.06
N VAL A 264 -10.38 -7.04 20.19
CA VAL A 264 -10.53 -6.87 18.74
C VAL A 264 -11.87 -7.46 18.27
N SER A 265 -12.27 -7.23 17.03
CA SER A 265 -13.48 -7.84 16.46
C SER A 265 -13.38 -9.38 16.40
N ASP A 266 -14.53 -10.06 16.38
CA ASP A 266 -14.59 -11.52 16.23
C ASP A 266 -13.91 -11.99 14.94
N HIS A 267 -14.02 -11.20 13.87
CA HIS A 267 -13.34 -11.48 12.61
C HIS A 267 -11.83 -11.48 12.76
N LEU A 268 -11.26 -10.40 13.30
CA LEU A 268 -9.81 -10.29 13.53
C LEU A 268 -9.35 -11.36 14.55
N ALA A 269 -10.07 -11.56 15.66
CA ALA A 269 -9.75 -12.58 16.64
C ALA A 269 -9.63 -13.97 15.99
N LYS A 270 -10.53 -14.31 15.04
CA LYS A 270 -10.45 -15.57 14.27
C LYS A 270 -9.19 -15.61 13.41
N LEU A 271 -8.86 -14.54 12.68
CA LEU A 271 -7.64 -14.48 11.84
C LEU A 271 -6.36 -14.63 12.67
N LEU A 272 -6.33 -14.09 13.87
CA LEU A 272 -5.20 -14.18 14.78
C LEU A 272 -4.99 -15.60 15.38
N THR A 273 -5.94 -16.52 15.18
CA THR A 273 -5.76 -17.92 15.62
C THR A 273 -4.90 -18.77 14.68
N TYR A 274 -4.77 -18.39 13.41
CA TYR A 274 -4.12 -19.23 12.40
C TYR A 274 -2.62 -19.40 12.66
N GLY A 275 -1.91 -18.32 12.97
CA GLY A 275 -0.47 -18.37 13.26
C GLY A 275 -0.13 -19.18 14.50
N PRO A 276 -0.70 -18.88 15.70
CA PRO A 276 -0.45 -19.64 16.93
C PRO A 276 -0.81 -21.12 16.86
N ARG A 277 -1.84 -21.48 16.07
CA ARG A 277 -2.26 -22.88 15.89
C ARG A 277 -1.43 -23.66 14.87
N ARG A 278 -0.51 -22.99 14.17
CA ARG A 278 0.32 -23.63 13.15
C ARG A 278 1.26 -24.65 13.80
N LYS A 279 1.23 -25.90 13.35
CA LYS A 279 2.13 -26.95 13.88
C LYS A 279 3.59 -26.62 13.54
N ALA A 280 4.52 -27.06 14.37
CA ALA A 280 5.94 -26.74 14.21
C ALA A 280 6.50 -27.14 12.82
N GLY A 281 6.13 -28.30 12.29
CA GLY A 281 6.56 -28.76 10.96
C GLY A 281 6.00 -27.88 9.84
N ASP A 282 4.70 -27.57 9.91
CA ASP A 282 4.04 -26.70 8.91
C ASP A 282 4.60 -25.27 8.98
N TRP A 283 4.92 -24.77 10.19
CA TRP A 283 5.57 -23.48 10.38
C TRP A 283 6.95 -23.44 9.74
N ALA A 284 7.76 -24.49 9.95
CA ALA A 284 9.09 -24.60 9.34
C ALA A 284 8.98 -24.62 7.80
N GLU A 285 7.99 -25.30 7.24
CA GLU A 285 7.71 -25.28 5.81
C GLU A 285 7.30 -23.86 5.32
N ASP A 286 6.41 -23.16 6.04
CA ASP A 286 6.02 -21.78 5.70
C ASP A 286 7.26 -20.87 5.66
N GLN A 287 8.14 -20.94 6.66
CA GLN A 287 9.37 -20.15 6.70
C GLN A 287 10.34 -20.51 5.54
N ALA A 288 10.46 -21.79 5.19
CA ALA A 288 11.27 -22.22 4.06
C ALA A 288 10.72 -21.67 2.71
N ILE A 289 9.40 -21.65 2.54
CA ILE A 289 8.75 -21.05 1.35
C ILE A 289 9.03 -19.56 1.26
N LEU A 290 8.89 -18.82 2.37
CA LEU A 290 9.20 -17.38 2.40
C LEU A 290 10.66 -17.10 2.06
N ALA A 291 11.60 -17.86 2.65
CA ALA A 291 13.02 -17.73 2.40
C ALA A 291 13.37 -18.05 0.93
N ALA A 292 12.83 -19.13 0.38
CA ALA A 292 13.04 -19.52 -1.01
C ALA A 292 12.47 -18.48 -1.99
N THR A 293 11.26 -17.97 -1.72
CA THR A 293 10.64 -16.91 -2.54
C THR A 293 11.46 -15.64 -2.49
N ALA A 294 11.90 -15.19 -1.30
CA ALA A 294 12.75 -14.01 -1.15
C ALA A 294 14.03 -14.12 -1.97
N ALA A 295 14.73 -15.27 -1.89
CA ALA A 295 15.95 -15.52 -2.63
C ALA A 295 15.72 -15.49 -4.16
N GLN A 296 14.65 -16.15 -4.65
CA GLN A 296 14.33 -16.17 -6.08
C GLN A 296 13.94 -14.80 -6.62
N VAL A 297 13.10 -14.04 -5.91
CA VAL A 297 12.69 -12.69 -6.34
C VAL A 297 13.91 -11.76 -6.38
N ARG A 298 14.77 -11.79 -5.37
CA ARG A 298 16.02 -11.00 -5.36
C ARG A 298 16.95 -11.37 -6.50
N ALA A 299 17.13 -12.66 -6.78
CA ALA A 299 17.96 -13.13 -7.89
C ALA A 299 17.41 -12.69 -9.25
N LEU A 300 16.09 -12.82 -9.48
CA LEU A 300 15.44 -12.39 -10.71
C LEU A 300 15.56 -10.88 -10.94
N VAL A 301 15.37 -10.08 -9.89
CA VAL A 301 15.52 -8.62 -9.96
C VAL A 301 16.97 -8.23 -10.20
N ALA A 302 17.94 -8.89 -9.57
CA ALA A 302 19.36 -8.63 -9.79
C ALA A 302 19.82 -8.98 -11.21
N ASP A 303 19.31 -10.07 -11.79
CA ASP A 303 19.65 -10.53 -13.14
C ASP A 303 18.97 -9.72 -14.25
N GLN A 304 17.68 -9.37 -14.06
CA GLN A 304 16.83 -8.75 -15.09
C GLN A 304 16.62 -7.24 -14.88
N GLY A 305 17.14 -6.66 -13.79
CA GLY A 305 17.03 -5.25 -13.43
C GLY A 305 15.77 -4.90 -12.62
N PHE A 306 14.62 -5.44 -12.98
CA PHE A 306 13.35 -5.22 -12.27
C PHE A 306 12.34 -6.35 -12.52
N MET A 307 11.33 -6.43 -11.68
CA MET A 307 10.16 -7.27 -11.91
C MET A 307 8.93 -6.40 -12.13
N ILE A 308 8.10 -6.73 -13.13
CA ILE A 308 6.82 -6.06 -13.40
C ILE A 308 5.67 -7.05 -13.31
N LEU A 309 4.60 -6.67 -12.59
CA LEU A 309 3.44 -7.51 -12.33
C LEU A 309 2.17 -6.65 -12.29
N PRO A 310 0.96 -7.22 -12.48
CA PRO A 310 -0.25 -6.55 -12.01
C PRO A 310 -0.08 -6.17 -10.53
N THR A 311 -0.58 -5.01 -10.11
CA THR A 311 -0.56 -4.70 -8.67
C THR A 311 -1.52 -5.61 -7.93
N VAL A 312 -2.75 -5.69 -8.42
CA VAL A 312 -3.83 -6.52 -7.87
C VAL A 312 -4.41 -7.36 -9.00
N PRO A 313 -4.75 -8.63 -8.79
CA PRO A 313 -5.29 -9.46 -9.85
C PRO A 313 -6.75 -9.13 -10.22
N ASN A 314 -7.48 -8.41 -9.39
CA ASN A 314 -8.89 -8.08 -9.56
C ASN A 314 -9.12 -6.56 -9.60
N LEU A 315 -10.25 -6.16 -10.19
CA LEU A 315 -10.77 -4.80 -10.14
C LEU A 315 -11.26 -4.45 -8.72
N PRO A 316 -11.42 -3.15 -8.37
CA PRO A 316 -12.20 -2.74 -7.21
C PRO A 316 -13.59 -3.39 -7.23
N PHE A 317 -14.11 -3.81 -6.10
CA PHE A 317 -15.38 -4.54 -5.98
C PHE A 317 -16.28 -3.91 -4.91
N ALA A 318 -17.59 -4.18 -5.00
CA ALA A 318 -18.55 -3.63 -4.05
C ALA A 318 -18.30 -4.15 -2.62
N HIS A 319 -18.51 -3.32 -1.59
CA HIS A 319 -18.41 -3.76 -0.20
C HIS A 319 -19.35 -4.92 0.17
N THR A 320 -20.46 -5.07 -0.57
CA THR A 320 -21.39 -6.20 -0.41
C THR A 320 -20.90 -7.50 -1.05
N ALA A 321 -19.86 -7.44 -1.90
CA ALA A 321 -19.28 -8.62 -2.53
C ALA A 321 -18.28 -9.33 -1.58
N PRO A 322 -18.10 -10.65 -1.72
CA PRO A 322 -17.04 -11.37 -1.02
C PRO A 322 -15.67 -10.79 -1.38
N GLU A 323 -14.79 -10.67 -0.38
CA GLU A 323 -13.42 -10.23 -0.59
C GLU A 323 -12.62 -11.31 -1.36
N PRO A 324 -12.01 -10.97 -2.53
CA PRO A 324 -11.14 -11.90 -3.25
C PRO A 324 -9.91 -12.24 -2.42
N ALA A 325 -9.67 -13.54 -2.20
CA ALA A 325 -8.56 -14.01 -1.35
C ALA A 325 -7.17 -13.69 -1.94
N GLY A 326 -7.07 -13.51 -3.26
CA GLY A 326 -5.80 -13.34 -3.98
C GLY A 326 -5.29 -11.91 -4.11
N GLN A 327 -5.92 -10.91 -3.50
CA GLN A 327 -5.56 -9.50 -3.70
C GLN A 327 -4.06 -9.21 -3.49
N ALA A 328 -3.41 -9.90 -2.54
CA ALA A 328 -2.00 -9.73 -2.22
C ALA A 328 -1.07 -10.76 -2.92
N ASP A 329 -1.56 -11.58 -3.84
CA ASP A 329 -0.76 -12.66 -4.44
C ASP A 329 0.46 -12.14 -5.22
N PHE A 330 0.39 -10.96 -5.81
CA PHE A 330 1.53 -10.33 -6.48
C PHE A 330 2.28 -9.36 -5.58
N THR A 331 1.58 -8.59 -4.76
CA THR A 331 2.20 -7.53 -3.95
C THR A 331 3.06 -8.08 -2.82
N CYS A 332 2.69 -9.23 -2.22
CA CYS A 332 3.45 -9.84 -1.11
C CYS A 332 4.92 -10.15 -1.45
N LEU A 333 5.24 -10.35 -2.74
CA LEU A 333 6.59 -10.69 -3.18
C LEU A 333 7.63 -9.63 -2.81
N ALA A 334 7.28 -8.34 -2.94
CA ALA A 334 8.18 -7.25 -2.58
C ALA A 334 8.43 -7.17 -1.06
N ASN A 335 7.42 -7.46 -0.23
CA ASN A 335 7.57 -7.50 1.22
C ASN A 335 8.41 -8.69 1.66
N ILE A 336 8.10 -9.89 1.15
CA ILE A 336 8.84 -11.13 1.43
C ILE A 336 10.30 -11.00 1.03
N ALA A 337 10.57 -10.34 -0.11
CA ALA A 337 11.93 -10.08 -0.56
C ALA A 337 12.58 -8.85 0.13
N GLY A 338 11.84 -8.04 0.89
CA GLY A 338 12.33 -6.80 1.50
C GLY A 338 12.64 -5.68 0.52
N LEU A 339 12.21 -5.79 -0.74
CA LEU A 339 12.59 -4.91 -1.85
C LEU A 339 11.67 -3.71 -2.00
N PRO A 340 12.14 -2.57 -2.56
CA PRO A 340 11.29 -1.44 -2.91
C PRO A 340 10.36 -1.80 -4.07
N ALA A 341 9.14 -1.27 -4.03
CA ALA A 341 8.15 -1.45 -5.08
C ALA A 341 7.27 -0.22 -5.26
N LEU A 342 6.91 0.06 -6.51
CA LEU A 342 6.10 1.20 -6.90
C LEU A 342 4.91 0.72 -7.74
N SER A 343 3.69 1.04 -7.33
CA SER A 343 2.47 0.87 -8.12
C SER A 343 2.13 2.17 -8.83
N ILE A 344 1.84 2.09 -10.12
CA ILE A 344 1.40 3.22 -10.95
C ILE A 344 0.05 2.92 -11.58
N PRO A 345 -0.79 3.93 -11.85
CA PRO A 345 -1.97 3.79 -12.71
C PRO A 345 -1.54 3.30 -14.10
N ALA A 346 -2.21 2.26 -14.63
CA ALA A 346 -1.82 1.66 -15.91
C ALA A 346 -2.98 1.61 -16.93
N GLY A 347 -4.19 1.79 -16.48
CA GLY A 347 -5.37 1.77 -17.33
C GLY A 347 -6.67 1.74 -16.54
N TRP A 348 -7.75 1.53 -17.28
CA TRP A 348 -9.12 1.54 -16.76
C TRP A 348 -9.89 0.36 -17.33
N SER A 349 -10.80 -0.17 -16.54
CA SER A 349 -11.80 -1.13 -17.03
C SER A 349 -12.83 -0.42 -17.93
N ALA A 350 -13.63 -1.19 -18.63
CA ALA A 350 -14.74 -0.67 -19.42
C ALA A 350 -15.74 0.12 -18.58
N ASP A 351 -15.91 -0.28 -17.32
CA ASP A 351 -16.80 0.37 -16.35
C ASP A 351 -16.14 1.56 -15.61
N GLY A 352 -14.95 2.00 -16.02
CA GLY A 352 -14.28 3.16 -15.42
C GLY A 352 -13.63 2.89 -14.06
N LEU A 353 -13.28 1.65 -13.74
CA LEU A 353 -12.51 1.30 -12.54
C LEU A 353 -11.00 1.29 -12.85
N PRO A 354 -10.15 1.83 -11.96
CA PRO A 354 -8.72 1.92 -12.22
C PRO A 354 -8.01 0.56 -12.09
N VAL A 355 -6.94 0.40 -12.86
CA VAL A 355 -6.04 -0.75 -12.82
C VAL A 355 -4.61 -0.25 -12.69
N GLY A 356 -3.87 -0.80 -11.71
CA GLY A 356 -2.45 -0.49 -11.49
C GLY A 356 -1.54 -1.64 -11.89
N VAL A 357 -0.31 -1.28 -12.26
CA VAL A 357 0.81 -2.22 -12.36
C VAL A 357 1.89 -1.84 -11.37
N GLN A 358 2.62 -2.83 -10.86
CA GLN A 358 3.73 -2.59 -9.95
C GLN A 358 5.06 -2.97 -10.58
N ILE A 359 6.08 -2.23 -10.19
CA ILE A 359 7.48 -2.48 -10.52
C ILE A 359 8.23 -2.72 -9.21
N ILE A 360 8.99 -3.80 -9.12
CA ILE A 360 9.84 -4.15 -7.99
C ILE A 360 11.29 -4.02 -8.45
N ALA A 361 12.12 -3.32 -7.68
CA ALA A 361 13.53 -3.09 -8.00
C ALA A 361 14.45 -3.64 -6.90
N ALA A 362 15.76 -3.64 -7.15
CA ALA A 362 16.74 -3.96 -6.14
C ALA A 362 16.77 -2.89 -5.04
N GLU A 363 17.15 -3.28 -3.84
CA GLU A 363 17.42 -2.35 -2.74
C GLU A 363 18.52 -1.36 -3.17
N GLY A 364 18.31 -0.08 -2.94
CA GLY A 364 19.21 0.99 -3.34
C GLY A 364 19.03 1.48 -4.77
N ALA A 365 18.11 0.90 -5.56
CA ALA A 365 17.79 1.33 -6.93
C ALA A 365 16.50 2.16 -7.03
N GLU A 366 16.12 2.84 -5.95
CA GLU A 366 14.87 3.61 -5.87
C GLU A 366 14.82 4.73 -6.94
N ALA A 367 15.93 5.45 -7.18
CA ALA A 367 15.98 6.48 -8.24
C ALA A 367 15.72 5.88 -9.63
N GLY A 368 16.32 4.74 -9.93
CA GLY A 368 16.07 3.99 -11.17
C GLY A 368 14.64 3.50 -11.29
N LEU A 369 14.04 3.05 -10.18
CA LEU A 369 12.64 2.63 -10.10
C LEU A 369 11.70 3.78 -10.45
N PHE A 370 11.90 4.96 -9.86
CA PHE A 370 11.10 6.15 -10.19
C PHE A 370 11.32 6.63 -11.63
N ALA A 371 12.55 6.57 -12.14
CA ALA A 371 12.85 6.93 -13.53
C ALA A 371 12.17 5.99 -14.54
N LEU A 372 12.16 4.68 -14.27
CA LEU A 372 11.46 3.69 -15.08
C LEU A 372 9.94 3.88 -15.01
N ALA A 373 9.41 4.08 -13.81
CA ALA A 373 8.00 4.35 -13.59
C ALA A 373 7.52 5.61 -14.31
N ALA A 374 8.32 6.69 -14.31
CA ALA A 374 7.99 7.93 -15.01
C ALA A 374 7.93 7.75 -16.54
N LYS A 375 8.83 6.95 -17.12
CA LYS A 375 8.78 6.62 -18.55
C LYS A 375 7.55 5.81 -18.90
N LEU A 376 7.22 4.81 -18.09
CA LEU A 376 6.06 3.96 -18.30
C LEU A 376 4.75 4.74 -18.13
N ASP A 377 4.65 5.55 -17.07
CA ASP A 377 3.52 6.43 -16.79
C ASP A 377 3.26 7.42 -17.92
N HIS A 378 4.32 8.08 -18.41
CA HIS A 378 4.23 9.00 -19.58
C HIS A 378 3.68 8.27 -20.82
N THR A 379 4.14 7.05 -21.08
CA THR A 379 3.69 6.26 -22.25
C THR A 379 2.23 5.81 -22.11
N LEU A 380 1.82 5.41 -20.90
CA LEU A 380 0.47 4.91 -20.62
C LEU A 380 -0.56 6.04 -20.50
N GLY A 381 -0.16 7.19 -19.92
CA GLY A 381 -1.03 8.35 -19.71
C GLY A 381 -2.32 8.01 -18.96
N ALA A 382 -2.24 7.08 -17.98
CA ALA A 382 -3.41 6.43 -17.42
C ALA A 382 -3.99 7.14 -16.18
N TYR A 383 -3.25 8.05 -15.55
CA TYR A 383 -3.77 8.78 -14.38
C TYR A 383 -4.98 9.63 -14.74
N ARG A 384 -6.05 9.52 -13.94
CA ARG A 384 -7.26 10.35 -14.03
C ARG A 384 -7.77 10.64 -12.61
N PRO A 385 -8.11 11.89 -12.28
CA PRO A 385 -8.82 12.16 -11.03
C PRO A 385 -10.24 11.59 -11.10
N PRO A 386 -10.89 11.31 -9.96
CA PRO A 386 -12.32 10.99 -9.92
C PRO A 386 -13.14 12.10 -10.56
N HIS A 387 -14.23 11.73 -11.24
CA HIS A 387 -15.13 12.73 -11.80
C HIS A 387 -15.86 13.50 -10.69
N SER A 388 -15.92 14.82 -10.80
CA SER A 388 -16.56 15.72 -9.84
C SER A 388 -18.10 15.60 -9.77
N GLY A 389 -18.68 14.55 -10.36
CA GLY A 389 -20.11 14.32 -10.44
C GLY A 389 -20.59 12.96 -9.89
N ASP A 390 -19.68 12.08 -9.45
CA ASP A 390 -20.01 10.71 -9.00
C ASP A 390 -19.93 10.54 -7.47
N ALA A 391 -19.84 11.65 -6.70
CA ALA A 391 -19.84 11.64 -5.23
C ALA A 391 -21.21 11.97 -4.66
#